data_b308bfffa0b1d4d953b0832e6e67a76d
#
_entry.id   b308bfffa0b1d4d953b0832e6e67a76d
#
_cell.length_a   1.000
_cell.length_b   1.000
_cell.length_c   1.000
_cell.angle_alpha   90.00
_cell.angle_beta   90.00
_cell.angle_gamma   90.00
#
_symmetry.space_group_name_H-M   'P 1'
#
loop_
_entity.id
_entity.type
_entity.pdbx_description
1 polymer ?
#
loop_
_entity_poly.entity_id
_entity_poly.type
_entity_poly.pdbx_seq_one_letter_code
_entity_poly.pdbx_strand_id
1 'polypeptide(L)'
;MQFLHTMVRVSNIESSLAFYCDALGMIEISRYEVAKGRFTLIFLAAPDDSKTAIEKDAPLLELTYNWDPEPYEGGRNFGHLAFRVNDIYAACSRLADHGVLISRPPRDGHMAFVRSPDGISIELLQAGKALEPSEPWASMSNTGEW
;
A
#
# COMPACT_ATOMS: atom_id res chain seq x y z
N MET A 1 -20.66 15.34 -2.05
CA MET A 1 -19.62 14.78 -1.16
C MET A 1 -18.69 13.96 -2.02
N GLN A 2 -17.39 14.11 -1.83
CA GLN A 2 -16.34 13.39 -2.56
C GLN A 2 -15.37 12.78 -1.55
N PHE A 3 -14.96 11.53 -1.74
CA PHE A 3 -13.87 10.93 -0.96
C PHE A 3 -12.54 11.53 -1.43
N LEU A 4 -11.73 12.04 -0.52
CA LEU A 4 -10.45 12.67 -0.85
C LEU A 4 -9.28 11.71 -0.61
N HIS A 5 -9.07 11.30 0.63
CA HIS A 5 -7.92 10.46 0.99
C HIS A 5 -8.20 9.61 2.24
N THR A 6 -7.39 8.57 2.38
CA THR A 6 -7.16 7.88 3.66
C THR A 6 -5.79 8.30 4.17
N MET A 7 -5.67 8.64 5.46
CA MET A 7 -4.40 8.96 6.08
C MET A 7 -3.90 7.76 6.89
N VAL A 8 -2.62 7.47 6.75
CA VAL A 8 -1.87 6.54 7.60
C VAL A 8 -0.62 7.21 8.15
N ARG A 9 -0.26 6.90 9.39
CA ARG A 9 1.00 7.36 9.98
C ARG A 9 2.14 6.43 9.59
N VAL A 10 3.31 7.04 9.38
CA VAL A 10 4.54 6.31 9.04
C VAL A 10 5.66 6.72 9.97
N SER A 11 6.46 5.76 10.40
CA SER A 11 7.59 5.98 11.31
C SER A 11 8.89 6.37 10.60
N ASN A 12 8.98 6.08 9.29
CA ASN A 12 10.16 6.38 8.47
C ASN A 12 9.75 6.64 7.03
N ILE A 13 10.10 7.82 6.50
CA ILE A 13 9.73 8.24 5.14
C ILE A 13 10.40 7.36 4.08
N GLU A 14 11.70 7.06 4.23
CA GLU A 14 12.45 6.31 3.21
C GLU A 14 11.90 4.89 3.04
N SER A 15 11.72 4.16 4.15
CA SER A 15 11.16 2.81 4.11
C SER A 15 9.72 2.79 3.60
N SER A 16 8.94 3.80 3.94
CA SER A 16 7.55 3.92 3.47
C SER A 16 7.48 4.20 1.97
N LEU A 17 8.32 5.11 1.44
CA LEU A 17 8.37 5.36 0.01
C LEU A 17 8.93 4.16 -0.77
N ALA A 18 9.95 3.48 -0.25
CA ALA A 18 10.43 2.23 -0.84
C ALA A 18 9.31 1.17 -0.93
N PHE A 19 8.45 1.10 0.07
CA PHE A 19 7.30 0.19 0.04
C PHE A 19 6.18 0.68 -0.90
N TYR A 20 5.66 1.89 -0.66
CA TYR A 20 4.49 2.37 -1.39
C TYR A 20 4.80 2.75 -2.85
N CYS A 21 5.96 3.38 -3.11
CA CYS A 21 6.32 3.83 -4.45
C CYS A 21 7.14 2.78 -5.21
N ASP A 22 8.25 2.29 -4.66
CA ASP A 22 9.14 1.41 -5.43
C ASP A 22 8.56 0.01 -5.55
N ALA A 23 8.09 -0.59 -4.46
CA ALA A 23 7.57 -1.95 -4.45
C ALA A 23 6.10 -2.03 -4.92
N LEU A 24 5.19 -1.23 -4.37
CA LEU A 24 3.76 -1.25 -4.71
C LEU A 24 3.46 -0.49 -6.01
N GLY A 25 4.27 0.54 -6.35
CA GLY A 25 4.20 1.28 -7.60
C GLY A 25 3.29 2.51 -7.54
N MET A 26 3.03 3.06 -6.36
CA MET A 26 2.31 4.32 -6.23
C MET A 26 3.17 5.51 -6.68
N ILE A 27 2.53 6.62 -6.99
CA ILE A 27 3.16 7.85 -7.49
C ILE A 27 3.02 8.92 -6.43
N GLU A 28 4.13 9.54 -6.01
CA GLU A 28 4.09 10.74 -5.17
C GLU A 28 3.54 11.93 -5.97
N ILE A 29 2.43 12.50 -5.51
CA ILE A 29 1.75 13.63 -6.14
C ILE A 29 2.21 14.95 -5.53
N SER A 30 2.32 15.00 -4.20
CA SER A 30 2.74 16.21 -3.49
C SER A 30 3.31 15.89 -2.11
N ARG A 31 4.10 16.84 -1.59
CA ARG A 31 4.69 16.76 -0.25
C ARG A 31 4.70 18.12 0.41
N TYR A 32 4.39 18.16 1.70
CA TYR A 32 4.33 19.38 2.49
C TYR A 32 4.98 19.18 3.86
N GLU A 33 5.86 20.11 4.24
CA GLU A 33 6.40 20.19 5.59
C GLU A 33 5.61 21.23 6.40
N VAL A 34 5.07 20.80 7.53
CA VAL A 34 4.28 21.65 8.42
C VAL A 34 5.08 21.91 9.70
N ALA A 35 6.00 22.89 9.63
CA ALA A 35 6.96 23.20 10.71
C ALA A 35 6.28 23.48 12.06
N LYS A 36 5.17 24.22 12.08
CA LYS A 36 4.41 24.51 13.30
C LYS A 36 3.82 23.25 13.94
N GLY A 37 3.39 22.27 13.14
CA GLY A 37 2.82 21.02 13.60
C GLY A 37 3.87 19.90 13.77
N ARG A 38 5.12 20.13 13.29
CA ARG A 38 6.23 19.20 13.34
C ARG A 38 5.89 17.85 12.66
N PHE A 39 5.38 17.92 11.43
CA PHE A 39 5.10 16.74 10.61
C PHE A 39 5.29 17.04 9.13
N THR A 40 5.45 15.96 8.37
CA THR A 40 5.49 15.98 6.90
C THR A 40 4.30 15.18 6.37
N LEU A 41 3.61 15.74 5.37
CA LEU A 41 2.53 15.07 4.63
C LEU A 41 3.04 14.69 3.25
N ILE A 42 2.77 13.46 2.82
CA ILE A 42 3.10 12.95 1.48
C ILE A 42 1.84 12.34 0.90
N PHE A 43 1.40 12.83 -0.25
CA PHE A 43 0.22 12.34 -0.92
C PHE A 43 0.59 11.46 -2.11
N LEU A 44 0.09 10.24 -2.09
CA LEU A 44 0.34 9.23 -3.10
C LEU A 44 -0.95 8.88 -3.86
N ALA A 45 -0.82 8.59 -5.16
CA ALA A 45 -1.91 8.06 -5.96
C ALA A 45 -1.52 6.71 -6.57
N ALA A 46 -2.50 5.83 -6.76
CA ALA A 46 -2.32 4.67 -7.63
C ALA A 46 -2.09 5.15 -9.08
N PRO A 47 -1.28 4.45 -9.90
CA PRO A 47 -0.95 4.89 -11.26
C PRO A 47 -2.18 5.20 -12.11
N ASP A 48 -3.20 4.34 -12.06
CA ASP A 48 -4.43 4.52 -12.86
C ASP A 48 -5.31 5.67 -12.37
N ASP A 49 -5.15 6.09 -11.11
CA ASP A 49 -5.88 7.22 -10.52
C ASP A 49 -5.09 8.55 -10.59
N SER A 50 -3.82 8.52 -10.98
CA SER A 50 -2.90 9.66 -10.87
C SER A 50 -3.38 10.91 -11.58
N LYS A 51 -3.96 10.77 -12.78
CA LYS A 51 -4.52 11.89 -13.53
C LYS A 51 -5.68 12.55 -12.77
N THR A 52 -6.60 11.74 -12.27
CA THR A 52 -7.75 12.23 -11.49
C THR A 52 -7.29 12.84 -10.17
N ALA A 53 -6.30 12.21 -9.53
CA ALA A 53 -5.72 12.71 -8.28
C ALA A 53 -5.07 14.09 -8.45
N ILE A 54 -4.34 14.32 -9.55
CA ILE A 54 -3.76 15.64 -9.87
C ILE A 54 -4.85 16.69 -10.15
N GLU A 55 -5.89 16.32 -10.90
CA GLU A 55 -6.95 17.25 -11.30
C GLU A 55 -7.95 17.60 -10.18
N LYS A 56 -8.16 16.68 -9.23
CA LYS A 56 -9.24 16.77 -8.23
C LYS A 56 -8.79 16.58 -6.78
N ASP A 57 -7.48 16.45 -6.52
CA ASP A 57 -6.90 16.11 -5.22
C ASP A 57 -7.50 14.82 -4.61
N ALA A 58 -7.89 13.85 -5.47
CA ALA A 58 -8.55 12.61 -5.04
C ALA A 58 -8.63 11.56 -6.19
N PRO A 59 -8.65 10.25 -5.88
CA PRO A 59 -8.41 9.67 -4.54
C PRO A 59 -6.91 9.61 -4.21
N LEU A 60 -6.56 9.74 -2.93
CA LEU A 60 -5.17 9.77 -2.47
C LEU A 60 -4.97 8.88 -1.24
N LEU A 61 -3.74 8.42 -1.06
CA LEU A 61 -3.23 7.93 0.21
C LEU A 61 -2.32 9.01 0.80
N GLU A 62 -2.66 9.51 1.99
CA GLU A 62 -1.84 10.45 2.72
C GLU A 62 -0.95 9.70 3.71
N LEU A 63 0.36 9.87 3.59
CA LEU A 63 1.33 9.45 4.60
C LEU A 63 1.64 10.64 5.50
N THR A 64 1.46 10.47 6.81
CA THR A 64 1.84 11.48 7.80
C THR A 64 3.05 10.99 8.59
N TYR A 65 4.17 11.70 8.48
CA TYR A 65 5.38 11.47 9.28
C TYR A 65 5.50 12.54 10.35
N ASN A 66 5.37 12.14 11.62
CA ASN A 66 5.62 13.03 12.76
C ASN A 66 7.13 13.13 13.02
N TRP A 67 7.64 14.36 13.17
CA TRP A 67 9.07 14.58 13.41
C TRP A 67 9.51 14.15 14.81
N ASP A 68 8.58 14.12 15.75
CA ASP A 68 8.81 13.54 17.07
C ASP A 68 8.44 12.06 17.04
N PRO A 69 9.41 11.15 17.23
CA PRO A 69 9.15 9.72 17.13
C PRO A 69 8.13 9.25 18.16
N GLU A 70 7.19 8.44 17.70
CA GLU A 70 6.22 7.77 18.55
C GLU A 70 5.98 6.32 18.06
N PRO A 71 5.70 5.37 18.95
CA PRO A 71 5.33 4.03 18.53
C PRO A 71 3.90 4.03 17.97
N TYR A 72 3.70 3.33 16.86
CA TYR A 72 2.36 3.09 16.31
C TYR A 72 1.93 1.66 16.60
N GLU A 73 0.84 1.53 17.36
CA GLU A 73 0.22 0.25 17.61
C GLU A 73 -1.05 0.13 16.74
N GLY A 74 -1.12 -0.92 15.96
CA GLY A 74 -2.31 -1.24 15.18
C GLY A 74 -3.46 -1.67 16.09
N GLY A 75 -4.65 -1.09 15.87
CA GLY A 75 -5.89 -1.59 16.45
C GLY A 75 -6.60 -2.53 15.47
N ARG A 76 -7.79 -2.99 15.84
CA ARG A 76 -8.66 -3.80 14.97
C ARG A 76 -9.73 -2.98 14.24
N ASN A 77 -9.81 -1.69 14.52
CA ASN A 77 -10.82 -0.82 13.94
C ASN A 77 -10.52 -0.50 12.46
N PHE A 78 -9.26 -0.20 12.14
CA PHE A 78 -8.83 -0.06 10.76
C PHE A 78 -8.59 -1.46 10.17
N GLY A 79 -9.16 -1.74 9.00
CA GLY A 79 -8.99 -3.00 8.30
C GLY A 79 -7.74 -2.99 7.42
N HIS A 80 -7.93 -2.64 6.14
CA HIS A 80 -6.87 -2.61 5.14
C HIS A 80 -7.12 -1.55 4.07
N LEU A 81 -6.09 -1.25 3.29
CA LEU A 81 -6.20 -0.57 2.00
C LEU A 81 -6.27 -1.61 0.89
N ALA A 82 -7.15 -1.44 -0.08
CA ALA A 82 -7.30 -2.38 -1.18
C ALA A 82 -6.91 -1.72 -2.51
N PHE A 83 -6.12 -2.43 -3.31
CA PHE A 83 -5.70 -2.02 -4.64
C PHE A 83 -6.03 -3.10 -5.67
N ARG A 84 -6.56 -2.66 -6.82
CA ARG A 84 -6.75 -3.53 -7.97
C ARG A 84 -5.48 -3.53 -8.81
N VAL A 85 -5.04 -4.72 -9.21
CA VAL A 85 -3.84 -4.91 -10.04
C VAL A 85 -4.18 -5.70 -11.30
N ASN A 86 -3.51 -5.40 -12.40
CA ASN A 86 -3.78 -6.04 -13.69
C ASN A 86 -3.28 -7.50 -13.74
N ASP A 87 -2.21 -7.80 -13.02
CA ASP A 87 -1.62 -9.14 -12.85
C ASP A 87 -1.14 -9.30 -11.42
N ILE A 88 -1.88 -10.11 -10.65
CA ILE A 88 -1.61 -10.31 -9.22
C ILE A 88 -0.31 -11.07 -8.97
N TYR A 89 0.09 -11.97 -9.89
CA TYR A 89 1.34 -12.71 -9.77
C TYR A 89 2.55 -11.80 -10.02
N ALA A 90 2.48 -10.96 -11.06
CA ALA A 90 3.52 -9.98 -11.34
C ALA A 90 3.65 -8.94 -10.21
N ALA A 91 2.52 -8.50 -9.64
CA ALA A 91 2.51 -7.56 -8.50
C ALA A 91 3.15 -8.19 -7.26
N CYS A 92 2.79 -9.44 -6.91
CA CYS A 92 3.39 -10.14 -5.78
C CYS A 92 4.87 -10.45 -5.99
N SER A 93 5.29 -10.79 -7.22
CA SER A 93 6.70 -11.02 -7.53
C SER A 93 7.52 -9.74 -7.35
N ARG A 94 7.04 -8.61 -7.85
CA ARG A 94 7.71 -7.31 -7.66
C ARG A 94 7.83 -6.95 -6.18
N LEU A 95 6.77 -7.13 -5.38
CA LEU A 95 6.82 -6.91 -3.95
C LEU A 95 7.86 -7.80 -3.27
N ALA A 96 7.91 -9.08 -3.61
CA ALA A 96 8.89 -10.03 -3.07
C ALA A 96 10.33 -9.66 -3.48
N ASP A 97 10.56 -9.19 -4.71
CA ASP A 97 11.88 -8.72 -5.20
C ASP A 97 12.38 -7.49 -4.41
N HIS A 98 11.45 -6.69 -3.86
CA HIS A 98 11.75 -5.58 -2.92
C HIS A 98 11.80 -6.02 -1.45
N GLY A 99 11.79 -7.32 -1.17
CA GLY A 99 11.90 -7.86 0.19
C GLY A 99 10.60 -7.79 1.00
N VAL A 100 9.46 -7.50 0.36
CA VAL A 100 8.16 -7.47 1.04
C VAL A 100 7.64 -8.89 1.23
N LEU A 101 7.29 -9.24 2.45
CA LEU A 101 6.71 -10.53 2.78
C LEU A 101 5.26 -10.62 2.26
N ILE A 102 4.96 -11.64 1.47
CA ILE A 102 3.58 -11.92 1.03
C ILE A 102 2.89 -12.72 2.13
N SER A 103 2.08 -12.04 2.96
CA SER A 103 1.43 -12.64 4.13
C SER A 103 0.36 -13.65 3.74
N ARG A 104 -0.48 -13.32 2.75
CA ARG A 104 -1.40 -14.26 2.09
C ARG A 104 -1.06 -14.31 0.61
N PRO A 105 -0.45 -15.41 0.12
CA PRO A 105 -0.15 -15.58 -1.30
C PRO A 105 -1.42 -15.66 -2.17
N PRO A 106 -1.36 -15.24 -3.45
CA PRO A 106 -2.49 -15.27 -4.37
C PRO A 106 -2.75 -16.69 -4.93
N ARG A 107 -2.99 -17.68 -4.06
CA ARG A 107 -3.19 -19.09 -4.44
C ARG A 107 -4.36 -19.32 -5.39
N ASP A 108 -5.38 -18.48 -5.25
CA ASP A 108 -6.61 -18.50 -6.05
C ASP A 108 -6.53 -17.63 -7.31
N GLY A 109 -5.37 -17.02 -7.58
CA GLY A 109 -5.20 -16.08 -8.68
C GLY A 109 -6.01 -14.78 -8.55
N HIS A 110 -6.56 -14.49 -7.35
CA HIS A 110 -7.49 -13.39 -7.16
C HIS A 110 -7.06 -12.39 -6.10
N MET A 111 -6.59 -12.85 -4.94
CA MET A 111 -6.37 -11.99 -3.77
C MET A 111 -5.06 -12.32 -3.08
N ALA A 112 -4.33 -11.27 -2.68
CA ALA A 112 -3.13 -11.36 -1.84
C ALA A 112 -3.16 -10.32 -0.74
N PHE A 113 -2.40 -10.56 0.34
CA PHE A 113 -2.16 -9.59 1.39
C PHE A 113 -0.68 -9.44 1.67
N VAL A 114 -0.28 -8.18 1.91
CA VAL A 114 1.03 -7.79 2.41
C VAL A 114 0.86 -6.76 3.54
N ARG A 115 1.95 -6.44 4.25
CA ARG A 115 1.95 -5.34 5.21
C ARG A 115 3.00 -4.29 4.87
N SER A 116 2.65 -3.02 5.10
CA SER A 116 3.61 -1.92 5.04
C SER A 116 4.63 -2.01 6.19
N PRO A 117 5.73 -1.23 6.14
CA PRO A 117 6.70 -1.18 7.24
C PRO A 117 6.09 -0.86 8.62
N ASP A 118 5.03 -0.06 8.65
CA ASP A 118 4.30 0.30 9.88
C ASP A 118 3.09 -0.63 10.16
N GLY A 119 3.03 -1.79 9.51
CA GLY A 119 2.04 -2.82 9.79
C GLY A 119 0.64 -2.58 9.20
N ILE A 120 0.47 -1.59 8.32
CA ILE A 120 -0.81 -1.38 7.60
C ILE A 120 -1.03 -2.55 6.65
N SER A 121 -2.18 -3.20 6.76
CA SER A 121 -2.58 -4.29 5.88
C SER A 121 -2.94 -3.74 4.49
N ILE A 122 -2.42 -4.37 3.45
CA ILE A 122 -2.66 -4.03 2.04
C ILE A 122 -3.22 -5.25 1.34
N GLU A 123 -4.41 -5.12 0.79
CA GLU A 123 -5.05 -6.12 -0.06
C GLU A 123 -4.77 -5.84 -1.53
N LEU A 124 -4.35 -6.84 -2.26
CA LEU A 124 -4.25 -6.80 -3.72
C LEU A 124 -5.35 -7.67 -4.33
N LEU A 125 -6.08 -7.13 -5.30
CA LEU A 125 -7.16 -7.81 -5.99
C LEU A 125 -6.90 -7.84 -7.50
N GLN A 126 -7.00 -9.03 -8.10
CA GLN A 126 -6.90 -9.20 -9.53
C GLN A 126 -8.00 -8.45 -10.26
N ALA A 127 -7.66 -7.69 -11.29
CA ALA A 127 -8.63 -7.08 -12.20
C ALA A 127 -9.37 -8.16 -13.02
N GLY A 128 -10.68 -8.06 -13.10
CA GLY A 128 -11.49 -8.99 -13.87
C GLY A 128 -11.61 -10.36 -13.21
N LYS A 129 -11.40 -11.42 -13.97
CA LYS A 129 -11.49 -12.81 -13.48
C LYS A 129 -10.19 -13.20 -12.78
N ALA A 130 -10.31 -14.12 -11.79
CA ALA A 130 -9.15 -14.75 -11.21
C ALA A 130 -8.28 -15.40 -12.29
N LEU A 131 -6.97 -15.32 -12.13
CA LEU A 131 -6.01 -16.03 -12.96
C LEU A 131 -5.97 -17.51 -12.57
N GLU A 132 -5.57 -18.37 -13.50
CA GLU A 132 -5.36 -19.79 -13.19
C GLU A 132 -4.28 -19.92 -12.09
N PRO A 133 -4.49 -20.80 -11.08
CA PRO A 133 -3.48 -21.05 -10.06
C PRO A 133 -2.10 -21.37 -10.64
N SER A 134 -1.07 -20.68 -10.14
CA SER A 134 0.29 -20.82 -10.65
C SER A 134 1.31 -20.92 -9.53
N GLU A 135 2.31 -21.80 -9.72
CA GLU A 135 3.45 -21.90 -8.80
C GLU A 135 4.40 -20.69 -8.94
N PRO A 136 5.08 -20.28 -7.86
CA PRO A 136 5.08 -20.93 -6.53
C PRO A 136 3.88 -20.56 -5.65
N TRP A 137 3.02 -19.65 -6.09
CA TRP A 137 1.94 -19.09 -5.27
C TRP A 137 0.87 -20.11 -4.89
N ALA A 138 0.55 -21.05 -5.81
CA ALA A 138 -0.53 -22.02 -5.61
C ALA A 138 -0.32 -22.92 -4.39
N SER A 139 0.94 -23.30 -4.12
CA SER A 139 1.31 -24.17 -2.98
C SER A 139 1.82 -23.40 -1.77
N MET A 140 2.04 -22.08 -1.87
CA MET A 140 2.63 -21.26 -0.80
C MET A 140 1.68 -21.10 0.38
N SER A 141 2.16 -21.36 1.59
CA SER A 141 1.40 -21.16 2.82
C SER A 141 1.31 -19.68 3.21
N ASN A 142 0.32 -19.33 4.03
CA ASN A 142 0.26 -18.01 4.67
C ASN A 142 1.46 -17.82 5.61
N THR A 143 1.91 -16.57 5.72
CA THR A 143 2.99 -16.18 6.64
C THR A 143 2.52 -14.98 7.47
N GLY A 144 2.43 -15.15 8.79
CA GLY A 144 1.96 -14.11 9.69
C GLY A 144 0.44 -13.87 9.60
N GLU A 145 0.05 -12.69 10.05
CA GLU A 145 -1.34 -12.18 10.03
C GLU A 145 -1.46 -11.01 9.06
N TRP A 146 -2.66 -10.76 8.54
CA TRP A 146 -2.95 -9.66 7.62
C TRP A 146 -4.25 -8.95 7.99
#